data_8adb42c714b1a96cfc351bf13b38ac0e
#
_entry.id   8adb42c714b1a96cfc351bf13b38ac0e
#
_cell.length_a   1.000
_cell.length_b   1.000
_cell.length_c   1.000
_cell.angle_alpha   90.00
_cell.angle_beta   90.00
_cell.angle_gamma   90.00
#
_symmetry.space_group_name_H-M   'P 1'
#
loop_
_entity.id
_entity.type
_entity.pdbx_description
1 polymer ?
#
loop_
_entity_poly.entity_id
_entity_poly.type
_entity_poly.pdbx_seq_one_letter_code
_entity_poly.pdbx_strand_id
1 'polypeptide(L)'
;MKTLTVFTPAYNRGYIIHKCYESLCRQTSKDFVWLVVDDGSTDNTAQLIKEWQKQDNGFEIKYIYKENGGMHTAHNTAYENIDTELNVCIDSDDYMPDDAVEKIISFWRENGSDKFAGIIALDVYESNRKTIGSELPNKKSTTLMGYYRNGGSGDKKLIYRTDVINATPMYPEFEGEKYVGLAYKYHIVDETKELLIMNEPVCIVDYQEDGSSFSMWKQYYNNPKGFAFFRKSEMKYQHGLQLFKTCIHYVSSSIISKNKSFVKESPKKLMTVLAVPFGILLYILNKYKIN
;
A
#
# COMPACT_ATOMS: atom_id res chain seq x y z
N MET A 1 12.04 -23.82 2.41
CA MET A 1 11.04 -22.79 2.04
C MET A 1 11.67 -21.44 2.32
N LYS A 2 11.53 -20.44 1.44
CA LYS A 2 12.07 -19.09 1.67
C LYS A 2 11.25 -18.38 2.76
N THR A 3 11.89 -17.44 3.48
CA THR A 3 11.25 -16.75 4.62
C THR A 3 10.44 -15.53 4.19
N LEU A 4 10.88 -14.80 3.15
CA LEU A 4 10.28 -13.53 2.72
C LEU A 4 9.84 -13.59 1.27
N THR A 5 8.69 -13.03 0.94
CA THR A 5 8.35 -12.61 -0.42
C THR A 5 8.44 -11.09 -0.52
N VAL A 6 9.30 -10.61 -1.39
CA VAL A 6 9.24 -9.23 -1.90
C VAL A 6 8.29 -9.25 -3.08
N PHE A 7 7.17 -8.50 -3.02
CA PHE A 7 6.27 -8.41 -4.16
C PHE A 7 6.22 -6.99 -4.72
N THR A 8 6.10 -6.91 -6.04
CA THR A 8 6.14 -5.65 -6.78
C THR A 8 4.95 -5.59 -7.75
N PRO A 9 3.92 -4.77 -7.47
CA PRO A 9 2.93 -4.42 -8.47
C PRO A 9 3.58 -3.57 -9.57
N ALA A 10 3.30 -3.90 -10.84
CA ALA A 10 3.86 -3.15 -11.96
C ALA A 10 2.79 -2.89 -13.03
N TYR A 11 2.76 -1.67 -13.57
CA TYR A 11 1.95 -1.29 -14.73
C TYR A 11 2.71 -0.29 -15.58
N ASN A 12 3.19 -0.72 -16.78
CA ASN A 12 4.01 0.07 -17.69
C ASN A 12 5.25 0.65 -16.99
N ARG A 13 6.06 -0.21 -16.37
CA ARG A 13 7.26 0.17 -15.59
C ARG A 13 8.57 -0.31 -16.22
N GLY A 14 8.57 -0.74 -17.48
CA GLY A 14 9.76 -1.22 -18.17
C GLY A 14 10.93 -0.23 -18.14
N TYR A 15 10.66 1.06 -18.07
CA TYR A 15 11.69 2.11 -18.01
C TYR A 15 12.39 2.23 -16.64
N ILE A 16 11.82 1.73 -15.56
CA ILE A 16 12.34 1.98 -14.19
C ILE A 16 12.49 0.73 -13.32
N ILE A 17 11.72 -0.34 -13.56
CA ILE A 17 11.68 -1.54 -12.70
C ILE A 17 13.04 -2.23 -12.53
N HIS A 18 14.02 -1.92 -13.39
CA HIS A 18 15.38 -2.39 -13.26
C HIS A 18 16.06 -1.96 -11.96
N LYS A 19 15.72 -0.78 -11.40
CA LYS A 19 16.25 -0.33 -10.10
C LYS A 19 15.86 -1.29 -8.97
N CYS A 20 14.59 -1.70 -8.93
CA CYS A 20 14.11 -2.70 -7.99
C CYS A 20 14.84 -4.04 -8.18
N TYR A 21 14.89 -4.57 -9.41
CA TYR A 21 15.58 -5.81 -9.73
C TYR A 21 17.06 -5.82 -9.32
N GLU A 22 17.82 -4.81 -9.70
CA GLU A 22 19.24 -4.69 -9.38
C GLU A 22 19.49 -4.65 -7.86
N SER A 23 18.61 -3.98 -7.10
CA SER A 23 18.72 -3.95 -5.64
C SER A 23 18.50 -5.33 -5.01
N LEU A 24 17.61 -6.14 -5.59
CA LEU A 24 17.38 -7.52 -5.15
C LEU A 24 18.56 -8.44 -5.52
N CYS A 25 19.18 -8.19 -6.67
CA CYS A 25 20.42 -8.88 -7.05
C CYS A 25 21.59 -8.59 -6.07
N ARG A 26 21.65 -7.41 -5.50
CA ARG A 26 22.69 -7.02 -4.54
C ARG A 26 22.43 -7.48 -3.10
N GLN A 27 21.22 -7.99 -2.76
CA GLN A 27 20.91 -8.41 -1.39
C GLN A 27 21.92 -9.39 -0.81
N THR A 28 22.38 -9.14 0.40
CA THR A 28 23.33 -10.02 1.13
C THR A 28 22.70 -11.36 1.49
N SER A 29 21.39 -11.38 1.80
CA SER A 29 20.62 -12.61 1.99
C SER A 29 19.77 -12.91 0.77
N LYS A 30 19.78 -14.15 0.30
CA LYS A 30 18.94 -14.66 -0.78
C LYS A 30 17.75 -15.51 -0.27
N ASP A 31 17.41 -15.39 1.01
CA ASP A 31 16.29 -16.13 1.62
C ASP A 31 14.93 -15.46 1.31
N PHE A 32 14.71 -15.13 0.04
CA PHE A 32 13.47 -14.52 -0.44
C PHE A 32 13.07 -14.99 -1.84
N VAL A 33 11.83 -14.72 -2.21
CA VAL A 33 11.26 -14.81 -3.55
C VAL A 33 10.88 -13.40 -4.01
N TRP A 34 11.12 -13.06 -5.27
CA TRP A 34 10.58 -11.85 -5.88
C TRP A 34 9.33 -12.17 -6.70
N LEU A 35 8.17 -11.68 -6.29
CA LEU A 35 6.91 -11.84 -7.00
C LEU A 35 6.54 -10.54 -7.70
N VAL A 36 6.59 -10.52 -9.03
CA VAL A 36 6.10 -9.40 -9.84
C VAL A 36 4.67 -9.67 -10.29
N VAL A 37 3.75 -8.78 -9.94
CA VAL A 37 2.37 -8.80 -10.44
C VAL A 37 2.20 -7.69 -11.47
N ASP A 38 2.15 -8.07 -12.72
CA ASP A 38 1.96 -7.19 -13.86
C ASP A 38 0.45 -6.91 -14.05
N ASP A 39 0.04 -5.71 -13.73
CA ASP A 39 -1.35 -5.25 -13.80
C ASP A 39 -1.73 -4.79 -15.22
N GLY A 40 -1.40 -5.60 -16.23
CA GLY A 40 -1.82 -5.39 -17.62
C GLY A 40 -0.92 -4.43 -18.41
N SER A 41 0.40 -4.51 -18.22
CA SER A 41 1.35 -3.68 -18.97
C SER A 41 1.29 -3.94 -20.47
N THR A 42 1.49 -2.89 -21.24
CA THR A 42 1.55 -2.90 -22.71
C THR A 42 2.92 -2.50 -23.27
N ASP A 43 3.84 -2.12 -22.38
CA ASP A 43 5.24 -1.83 -22.68
C ASP A 43 6.11 -3.10 -22.58
N ASN A 44 7.43 -2.93 -22.50
CA ASN A 44 8.39 -4.04 -22.40
C ASN A 44 8.55 -4.60 -20.96
N THR A 45 7.71 -4.23 -19.98
CA THR A 45 7.81 -4.72 -18.59
C THR A 45 7.85 -6.26 -18.54
N ALA A 46 6.88 -6.92 -19.17
CA ALA A 46 6.81 -8.39 -19.19
C ALA A 46 8.05 -9.05 -19.83
N GLN A 47 8.59 -8.44 -20.88
CA GLN A 47 9.78 -8.95 -21.54
C GLN A 47 10.98 -8.92 -20.61
N LEU A 48 11.23 -7.79 -19.94
CA LEU A 48 12.34 -7.65 -19.01
C LEU A 48 12.30 -8.68 -17.88
N ILE A 49 11.12 -8.87 -17.26
CA ILE A 49 10.98 -9.85 -16.18
C ILE A 49 11.28 -11.27 -16.68
N LYS A 50 10.78 -11.66 -17.86
CA LYS A 50 11.04 -12.98 -18.47
C LYS A 50 12.52 -13.18 -18.84
N GLU A 51 13.23 -12.12 -19.18
CA GLU A 51 14.67 -12.16 -19.43
C GLU A 51 15.44 -12.37 -18.12
N TRP A 52 15.08 -11.68 -17.04
CA TRP A 52 15.69 -11.85 -15.71
C TRP A 52 15.39 -13.23 -15.10
N GLN A 53 14.22 -13.80 -15.33
CA GLN A 53 13.90 -15.18 -14.89
C GLN A 53 14.86 -16.25 -15.45
N LYS A 54 15.52 -15.98 -16.58
CA LYS A 54 16.49 -16.92 -17.21
C LYS A 54 17.90 -16.81 -16.65
N GLN A 55 18.16 -15.81 -15.82
CA GLN A 55 19.48 -15.55 -15.23
C GLN A 55 19.63 -16.29 -13.90
N ASP A 56 20.86 -16.56 -13.49
CA ASP A 56 21.16 -17.05 -12.15
C ASP A 56 21.17 -15.87 -11.15
N ASN A 57 20.04 -15.60 -10.56
CA ASN A 57 19.85 -14.47 -9.62
C ASN A 57 20.19 -14.83 -8.16
N GLY A 58 20.38 -16.12 -7.86
CA GLY A 58 20.47 -16.62 -6.49
C GLY A 58 19.13 -16.62 -5.74
N PHE A 59 18.05 -16.14 -6.35
CA PHE A 59 16.67 -16.15 -5.83
C PHE A 59 15.66 -16.41 -6.94
N GLU A 60 14.47 -16.87 -6.57
CA GLU A 60 13.38 -17.14 -7.52
C GLU A 60 12.66 -15.84 -7.90
N ILE A 61 12.35 -15.69 -9.18
CA ILE A 61 11.47 -14.63 -9.70
C ILE A 61 10.17 -15.28 -10.17
N LYS A 62 9.05 -14.98 -9.48
CA LYS A 62 7.69 -15.35 -9.92
C LYS A 62 7.10 -14.18 -10.69
N TYR A 63 6.44 -14.44 -11.81
CA TYR A 63 5.76 -13.44 -12.63
C TYR A 63 4.31 -13.84 -12.87
N ILE A 64 3.38 -12.95 -12.56
CA ILE A 64 1.96 -13.13 -12.79
C ILE A 64 1.44 -11.93 -13.58
N TYR A 65 0.84 -12.20 -14.73
CA TYR A 65 0.11 -11.21 -15.51
C TYR A 65 -1.38 -11.25 -15.14
N LYS A 66 -2.01 -10.09 -15.03
CA LYS A 66 -3.46 -9.94 -14.90
C LYS A 66 -3.94 -8.77 -15.76
N GLU A 67 -5.23 -8.74 -16.06
CA GLU A 67 -5.84 -7.55 -16.67
C GLU A 67 -5.77 -6.35 -15.72
N ASN A 68 -5.59 -5.15 -16.31
CA ASN A 68 -5.40 -3.92 -15.52
C ASN A 68 -6.63 -3.58 -14.67
N GLY A 69 -6.53 -3.79 -13.37
CA GLY A 69 -7.55 -3.50 -12.36
C GLY A 69 -7.12 -2.47 -11.31
N GLY A 70 -5.87 -2.02 -11.38
CA GLY A 70 -5.28 -1.09 -10.41
C GLY A 70 -4.54 -1.77 -9.27
N MET A 71 -3.72 -0.99 -8.57
CA MET A 71 -2.76 -1.47 -7.56
C MET A 71 -3.39 -2.38 -6.51
N HIS A 72 -4.58 -2.08 -6.02
CA HIS A 72 -5.28 -2.89 -5.01
C HIS A 72 -5.62 -4.30 -5.50
N THR A 73 -5.93 -4.47 -6.79
CA THR A 73 -6.18 -5.79 -7.38
C THR A 73 -4.87 -6.56 -7.61
N ALA A 74 -3.78 -5.86 -7.94
CA ALA A 74 -2.45 -6.47 -7.99
C ALA A 74 -1.98 -6.94 -6.61
N HIS A 75 -2.31 -6.22 -5.54
CA HIS A 75 -2.11 -6.68 -4.16
C HIS A 75 -2.94 -7.91 -3.82
N ASN A 76 -4.22 -7.97 -4.24
CA ASN A 76 -5.03 -9.18 -4.07
C ASN A 76 -4.35 -10.39 -4.71
N THR A 77 -3.94 -10.25 -5.98
CA THR A 77 -3.24 -11.32 -6.71
C THR A 77 -1.91 -11.69 -6.03
N ALA A 78 -1.16 -10.71 -5.51
CA ALA A 78 0.07 -11.01 -4.77
C ALA A 78 -0.22 -11.84 -3.52
N TYR A 79 -1.14 -11.41 -2.68
CA TYR A 79 -1.48 -12.10 -1.44
C TYR A 79 -2.02 -13.53 -1.65
N GLU A 80 -2.72 -13.80 -2.75
CA GLU A 80 -3.16 -15.15 -3.12
C GLU A 80 -2.02 -16.10 -3.53
N ASN A 81 -0.86 -15.53 -3.95
CA ASN A 81 0.25 -16.30 -4.51
C ASN A 81 1.52 -16.26 -3.64
N ILE A 82 1.46 -15.66 -2.45
CA ILE A 82 2.55 -15.65 -1.47
C ILE A 82 2.40 -16.86 -0.55
N ASP A 83 3.46 -17.66 -0.47
CA ASP A 83 3.55 -18.86 0.35
C ASP A 83 4.62 -18.81 1.45
N THR A 84 5.35 -17.68 1.55
CA THR A 84 6.38 -17.44 2.57
C THR A 84 5.78 -16.93 3.88
N GLU A 85 6.54 -17.00 4.98
CA GLU A 85 6.10 -16.52 6.30
C GLU A 85 5.82 -15.02 6.31
N LEU A 86 6.72 -14.23 5.69
CA LEU A 86 6.65 -12.78 5.61
C LEU A 86 6.48 -12.30 4.17
N ASN A 87 5.88 -11.14 4.02
CA ASN A 87 5.82 -10.44 2.75
C ASN A 87 6.02 -8.94 2.92
N VAL A 88 6.56 -8.30 1.88
CA VAL A 88 6.75 -6.86 1.79
C VAL A 88 6.48 -6.39 0.37
N CYS A 89 5.74 -5.27 0.23
CA CYS A 89 5.59 -4.58 -1.03
C CYS A 89 6.76 -3.61 -1.24
N ILE A 90 7.43 -3.75 -2.37
CA ILE A 90 8.37 -2.75 -2.89
C ILE A 90 7.82 -2.30 -4.24
N ASP A 91 7.49 -1.01 -4.35
CA ASP A 91 6.95 -0.46 -5.58
C ASP A 91 7.99 -0.51 -6.72
N SER A 92 7.52 -0.51 -7.96
CA SER A 92 8.36 -0.74 -9.12
C SER A 92 9.38 0.37 -9.41
N ASP A 93 9.21 1.54 -8.80
CA ASP A 93 10.10 2.70 -8.83
C ASP A 93 10.98 2.83 -7.57
N ASP A 94 10.72 2.00 -6.56
CA ASP A 94 11.48 1.92 -5.32
C ASP A 94 12.50 0.76 -5.34
N TYR A 95 13.43 0.77 -4.38
CA TYR A 95 14.42 -0.28 -4.23
C TYR A 95 14.89 -0.46 -2.77
N MET A 96 15.53 -1.59 -2.49
CA MET A 96 15.96 -1.97 -1.14
C MET A 96 17.44 -1.66 -0.91
N PRO A 97 17.85 -1.22 0.32
CA PRO A 97 19.25 -1.31 0.74
C PRO A 97 19.78 -2.72 0.61
N ASP A 98 21.08 -2.89 0.34
CA ASP A 98 21.68 -4.19 0.00
C ASP A 98 21.58 -5.24 1.12
N ASP A 99 21.38 -4.83 2.37
CA ASP A 99 21.25 -5.67 3.57
C ASP A 99 19.80 -5.77 4.11
N ALA A 100 18.82 -5.19 3.41
CA ALA A 100 17.46 -5.07 3.93
C ALA A 100 16.77 -6.41 4.17
N VAL A 101 16.92 -7.38 3.27
CA VAL A 101 16.35 -8.73 3.43
C VAL A 101 16.95 -9.42 4.65
N GLU A 102 18.27 -9.36 4.84
CA GLU A 102 18.96 -9.92 5.99
C GLU A 102 18.46 -9.28 7.30
N LYS A 103 18.36 -7.94 7.35
CA LYS A 103 17.85 -7.19 8.50
C LYS A 103 16.42 -7.58 8.86
N ILE A 104 15.52 -7.64 7.87
CA ILE A 104 14.11 -8.03 8.08
C ILE A 104 14.04 -9.44 8.70
N ILE A 105 14.73 -10.41 8.10
CA ILE A 105 14.65 -11.80 8.52
C ILE A 105 15.30 -12.00 9.90
N SER A 106 16.48 -11.42 10.13
CA SER A 106 17.17 -11.52 11.43
C SER A 106 16.36 -10.88 12.54
N PHE A 107 15.83 -9.66 12.29
CA PHE A 107 14.99 -8.97 13.28
C PHE A 107 13.72 -9.77 13.61
N TRP A 108 13.08 -10.35 12.60
CA TRP A 108 11.90 -11.19 12.81
C TRP A 108 12.22 -12.46 13.60
N ARG A 109 13.30 -13.14 13.28
CA ARG A 109 13.75 -14.36 14.01
C ARG A 109 14.05 -14.09 15.48
N GLU A 110 14.58 -12.91 15.80
CA GLU A 110 14.94 -12.52 17.18
C GLU A 110 13.73 -12.02 17.98
N ASN A 111 12.81 -11.29 17.36
CA ASN A 111 11.78 -10.52 18.05
C ASN A 111 10.34 -10.97 17.71
N GLY A 112 10.17 -11.71 16.60
CA GLY A 112 8.89 -12.09 16.05
C GLY A 112 8.16 -13.14 16.89
N SER A 113 6.85 -13.15 16.80
CA SER A 113 5.98 -14.19 17.34
C SER A 113 4.57 -14.08 16.75
N ASP A 114 3.69 -15.03 17.07
CA ASP A 114 2.29 -15.05 16.69
C ASP A 114 1.46 -13.87 17.25
N LYS A 115 1.99 -13.16 18.25
CA LYS A 115 1.37 -11.96 18.84
C LYS A 115 1.42 -10.76 17.92
N PHE A 116 2.40 -10.70 17.01
CA PHE A 116 2.62 -9.55 16.13
C PHE A 116 2.13 -9.82 14.72
N ALA A 117 1.69 -8.77 14.04
CA ALA A 117 1.29 -8.83 12.64
C ALA A 117 2.47 -8.86 11.67
N GLY A 118 3.66 -8.47 12.13
CA GLY A 118 4.84 -8.30 11.33
C GLY A 118 5.71 -7.17 11.85
N ILE A 119 6.30 -6.40 10.94
CA ILE A 119 7.26 -5.32 11.24
C ILE A 119 6.80 -4.02 10.55
N ILE A 120 7.00 -2.89 11.23
CA ILE A 120 6.98 -1.56 10.63
C ILE A 120 8.42 -1.02 10.62
N ALA A 121 8.91 -0.60 9.45
CA ALA A 121 10.27 -0.14 9.23
C ALA A 121 10.30 1.20 8.49
N LEU A 122 11.49 1.76 8.26
CA LEU A 122 11.66 3.07 7.67
C LEU A 122 11.76 3.01 6.14
N ASP A 123 11.12 3.99 5.51
CA ASP A 123 11.38 4.41 4.14
C ASP A 123 12.28 5.65 4.17
N VAL A 124 13.26 5.72 3.26
CA VAL A 124 14.19 6.85 3.15
C VAL A 124 14.19 7.40 1.73
N TYR A 125 14.44 8.70 1.60
CA TYR A 125 14.60 9.35 0.30
C TYR A 125 15.85 8.87 -0.43
N GLU A 126 15.77 8.64 -1.75
CA GLU A 126 16.93 8.35 -2.58
C GLU A 126 17.96 9.47 -2.51
N SER A 127 17.51 10.73 -2.59
CA SER A 127 18.35 11.92 -2.75
C SER A 127 19.29 12.18 -1.58
N ASN A 128 18.90 11.84 -0.34
CA ASN A 128 19.68 12.22 0.86
C ASN A 128 19.70 11.16 1.95
N ARG A 129 19.04 10.01 1.74
CA ARG A 129 18.92 8.89 2.69
C ARG A 129 18.28 9.25 4.04
N LYS A 130 17.61 10.39 4.13
CA LYS A 130 16.86 10.76 5.32
C LYS A 130 15.51 10.02 5.35
N THR A 131 15.06 9.72 6.56
CA THR A 131 13.75 9.12 6.81
C THR A 131 12.62 9.96 6.20
N ILE A 132 11.68 9.31 5.53
CA ILE A 132 10.49 9.97 5.02
C ILE A 132 9.55 10.26 6.19
N GLY A 133 9.29 11.54 6.43
CA GLY A 133 8.52 11.99 7.58
C GLY A 133 9.28 11.84 8.91
N SER A 134 8.64 11.27 9.93
CA SER A 134 9.23 11.07 11.25
C SER A 134 9.77 9.65 11.44
N GLU A 135 10.75 9.50 12.32
CA GLU A 135 11.20 8.19 12.81
C GLU A 135 10.09 7.46 13.57
N LEU A 136 10.26 6.16 13.72
CA LEU A 136 9.36 5.37 14.53
C LEU A 136 9.64 5.62 16.03
N PRO A 137 8.63 5.53 16.91
CA PRO A 137 8.81 5.79 18.33
C PRO A 137 9.71 4.74 18.99
N ASN A 138 10.42 5.13 20.06
CA ASN A 138 11.22 4.21 20.86
C ASN A 138 10.31 3.31 21.73
N LYS A 139 9.66 2.33 21.09
CA LYS A 139 8.76 1.33 21.68
C LYS A 139 9.01 -0.01 21.00
N LYS A 140 8.56 -1.09 21.63
CA LYS A 140 8.67 -2.43 21.06
C LYS A 140 7.79 -2.61 19.84
N SER A 141 6.56 -2.08 19.88
CA SER A 141 5.54 -2.28 18.85
C SER A 141 4.55 -1.12 18.80
N THR A 142 3.83 -1.02 17.68
CA THR A 142 2.74 -0.08 17.47
C THR A 142 1.78 -0.62 16.42
N THR A 143 0.55 -0.13 16.38
CA THR A 143 -0.27 -0.26 15.19
C THR A 143 0.08 0.84 14.19
N LEU A 144 -0.20 0.64 12.89
CA LEU A 144 -0.01 1.68 11.88
C LEU A 144 -0.83 2.93 12.19
N MET A 145 -2.12 2.74 12.54
CA MET A 145 -2.97 3.84 12.97
C MET A 145 -2.46 4.50 14.26
N GLY A 146 -1.94 3.72 15.20
CA GLY A 146 -1.35 4.22 16.44
C GLY A 146 -0.17 5.13 16.18
N TYR A 147 0.71 4.75 15.25
CA TYR A 147 1.84 5.58 14.83
C TYR A 147 1.36 6.97 14.33
N TYR A 148 0.44 7.02 13.37
CA TYR A 148 -0.05 8.28 12.81
C TYR A 148 -0.87 9.11 13.81
N ARG A 149 -1.68 8.47 14.67
CA ARG A 149 -2.45 9.18 15.71
C ARG A 149 -1.58 9.85 16.77
N ASN A 150 -0.39 9.31 17.02
CA ASN A 150 0.58 9.87 17.96
C ASN A 150 1.56 10.86 17.29
N GLY A 151 1.21 11.42 16.14
CA GLY A 151 1.99 12.45 15.45
C GLY A 151 3.03 11.92 14.48
N GLY A 152 3.04 10.61 14.21
CA GLY A 152 3.86 10.02 13.15
C GLY A 152 3.47 10.55 11.77
N SER A 153 4.44 10.60 10.86
CA SER A 153 4.25 11.14 9.50
C SER A 153 5.14 10.43 8.48
N GLY A 154 4.78 10.59 7.19
CA GLY A 154 5.52 10.01 6.06
C GLY A 154 5.30 8.52 5.90
N ASP A 155 5.66 8.00 4.74
CA ASP A 155 5.49 6.60 4.41
C ASP A 155 6.40 5.71 5.26
N LYS A 156 5.93 4.51 5.56
CA LYS A 156 6.64 3.50 6.32
C LYS A 156 6.50 2.15 5.62
N LYS A 157 7.56 1.38 5.61
CA LYS A 157 7.53 0.04 5.03
C LYS A 157 6.89 -0.94 6.00
N LEU A 158 5.89 -1.66 5.49
CA LEU A 158 5.13 -2.64 6.23
C LEU A 158 5.51 -4.03 5.75
N ILE A 159 6.05 -4.83 6.64
CA ILE A 159 6.36 -6.24 6.41
C ILE A 159 5.34 -7.05 7.20
N TYR A 160 4.44 -7.74 6.53
CA TYR A 160 3.39 -8.50 7.20
C TYR A 160 3.70 -9.99 7.25
N ARG A 161 3.24 -10.64 8.30
CA ARG A 161 3.01 -12.08 8.26
C ARG A 161 1.93 -12.38 7.22
N THR A 162 2.20 -13.35 6.39
CA THR A 162 1.31 -13.71 5.28
C THR A 162 -0.03 -14.24 5.77
N ASP A 163 -0.04 -15.07 6.81
CA ASP A 163 -1.28 -15.58 7.41
C ASP A 163 -2.17 -14.46 7.99
N VAL A 164 -1.55 -13.41 8.55
CA VAL A 164 -2.28 -12.28 9.16
C VAL A 164 -2.92 -11.39 8.08
N ILE A 165 -2.17 -11.01 7.05
CA ILE A 165 -2.71 -10.14 6.00
C ILE A 165 -3.75 -10.89 5.14
N ASN A 166 -3.57 -12.19 4.92
CA ASN A 166 -4.51 -13.03 4.19
C ASN A 166 -5.79 -13.32 4.96
N ALA A 167 -5.78 -13.23 6.28
CA ALA A 167 -7.01 -13.34 7.08
C ALA A 167 -7.93 -12.11 6.94
N THR A 168 -7.45 -11.00 6.36
CA THR A 168 -8.28 -9.82 6.09
C THR A 168 -9.05 -9.97 4.77
N PRO A 169 -10.26 -9.37 4.64
CA PRO A 169 -11.01 -9.41 3.37
C PRO A 169 -10.20 -8.87 2.20
N MET A 170 -10.41 -9.40 1.02
CA MET A 170 -9.84 -8.88 -0.23
C MET A 170 -10.25 -7.42 -0.45
N TYR A 171 -9.41 -6.67 -1.18
CA TYR A 171 -9.84 -5.37 -1.67
C TYR A 171 -11.00 -5.55 -2.64
N PRO A 172 -12.12 -4.81 -2.47
CA PRO A 172 -13.23 -4.89 -3.40
C PRO A 172 -12.87 -4.28 -4.74
N GLU A 173 -13.48 -4.80 -5.80
CA GLU A 173 -13.36 -4.30 -7.16
C GLU A 173 -14.66 -3.58 -7.55
N PHE A 174 -14.53 -2.46 -8.27
CA PHE A 174 -15.66 -1.69 -8.76
C PHE A 174 -15.53 -1.55 -10.28
N GLU A 175 -16.58 -1.95 -11.00
CA GLU A 175 -16.60 -1.87 -12.46
C GLU A 175 -16.24 -0.46 -12.95
N GLY A 176 -15.24 -0.39 -13.84
CA GLY A 176 -14.72 0.85 -14.42
C GLY A 176 -13.81 1.67 -13.51
N GLU A 177 -13.50 1.21 -12.29
CA GLU A 177 -12.63 1.89 -11.33
C GLU A 177 -11.37 1.06 -11.02
N LYS A 178 -10.24 1.75 -10.81
CA LYS A 178 -8.92 1.14 -10.60
C LYS A 178 -8.25 1.59 -9.31
N TYR A 179 -9.02 1.99 -8.30
CA TYR A 179 -8.47 2.48 -7.04
C TYR A 179 -9.32 2.10 -5.84
N VAL A 180 -8.69 1.47 -4.85
CA VAL A 180 -9.14 1.37 -3.46
C VAL A 180 -7.93 1.62 -2.56
N GLY A 181 -8.10 2.40 -1.48
CA GLY A 181 -6.99 2.71 -0.56
C GLY A 181 -6.43 1.48 0.13
N LEU A 182 -5.13 1.23 -0.02
CA LEU A 182 -4.45 0.04 0.52
C LEU A 182 -4.52 -0.05 2.05
N ALA A 183 -4.59 1.08 2.74
CA ALA A 183 -4.73 1.12 4.20
C ALA A 183 -6.01 0.43 4.73
N TYR A 184 -6.97 0.08 3.86
CA TYR A 184 -8.16 -0.69 4.24
C TYR A 184 -7.80 -1.99 4.98
N LYS A 185 -6.93 -2.82 4.40
CA LYS A 185 -6.49 -4.09 5.03
C LYS A 185 -5.64 -3.82 6.28
N TYR A 186 -4.76 -2.82 6.22
CA TYR A 186 -3.85 -2.48 7.32
C TYR A 186 -4.62 -2.03 8.58
N HIS A 187 -5.70 -1.25 8.39
CA HIS A 187 -6.58 -0.86 9.50
C HIS A 187 -7.31 -2.07 10.13
N ILE A 188 -7.64 -3.09 9.35
CA ILE A 188 -8.26 -4.32 9.89
C ILE A 188 -7.24 -5.12 10.69
N VAL A 189 -6.01 -5.23 10.21
CA VAL A 189 -4.92 -5.88 10.98
C VAL A 189 -4.70 -5.17 12.31
N ASP A 190 -4.70 -3.85 12.32
CA ASP A 190 -4.53 -3.00 13.50
C ASP A 190 -5.62 -3.23 14.59
N GLU A 191 -6.78 -3.80 14.24
CA GLU A 191 -7.82 -4.16 15.23
C GLU A 191 -7.38 -5.28 16.16
N THR A 192 -6.45 -6.13 15.74
CA THR A 192 -6.12 -7.38 16.46
C THR A 192 -4.65 -7.54 16.82
N LYS A 193 -3.75 -6.95 16.06
CA LYS A 193 -2.30 -7.15 16.23
C LYS A 193 -1.52 -5.87 15.97
N GLU A 194 -0.38 -5.76 16.66
CA GLU A 194 0.60 -4.71 16.45
C GLU A 194 1.74 -5.17 15.54
N LEU A 195 2.46 -4.21 14.98
CA LEU A 195 3.70 -4.39 14.23
C LEU A 195 4.88 -4.11 15.15
N LEU A 196 5.90 -4.96 15.10
CA LEU A 196 7.19 -4.70 15.75
C LEU A 196 7.86 -3.50 15.09
N ILE A 197 8.46 -2.63 15.89
CA ILE A 197 9.15 -1.44 15.40
C ILE A 197 10.61 -1.77 15.09
N MET A 198 11.03 -1.54 13.86
CA MET A 198 12.40 -1.63 13.39
C MET A 198 12.83 -0.27 12.81
N ASN A 199 13.60 0.51 13.58
CA ASN A 199 14.09 1.83 13.17
C ASN A 199 15.30 1.71 12.21
N GLU A 200 15.17 0.86 11.18
CA GLU A 200 16.14 0.65 10.12
C GLU A 200 15.51 0.91 8.76
N PRO A 201 16.24 1.54 7.82
CA PRO A 201 15.75 1.71 6.47
C PRO A 201 15.76 0.37 5.72
N VAL A 202 14.62 0.03 5.12
CA VAL A 202 14.46 -1.19 4.31
C VAL A 202 13.96 -0.88 2.89
N CYS A 203 13.59 0.36 2.63
CA CYS A 203 13.21 0.81 1.30
C CYS A 203 13.74 2.21 1.04
N ILE A 204 14.21 2.41 -0.18
CA ILE A 204 14.68 3.68 -0.72
C ILE A 204 13.67 4.12 -1.77
N VAL A 205 13.03 5.25 -1.53
CA VAL A 205 11.93 5.76 -2.35
C VAL A 205 12.46 6.83 -3.32
N ASP A 206 12.15 6.62 -4.60
CA ASP A 206 12.43 7.55 -5.67
C ASP A 206 11.12 8.11 -6.25
N TYR A 207 10.68 9.27 -5.75
CA TYR A 207 9.42 9.88 -6.19
C TYR A 207 9.46 10.28 -7.67
N GLN A 208 8.64 9.61 -8.47
CA GLN A 208 8.49 9.88 -9.89
C GLN A 208 7.41 10.94 -10.16
N GLU A 209 7.63 11.82 -11.16
CA GLU A 209 6.65 12.84 -11.55
C GLU A 209 5.34 12.25 -12.08
N ASP A 210 5.39 11.05 -12.67
CA ASP A 210 4.22 10.29 -13.14
C ASP A 210 3.59 9.39 -12.07
N GLY A 211 4.10 9.47 -10.82
CA GLY A 211 3.61 8.71 -9.68
C GLY A 211 2.15 9.00 -9.32
N SER A 212 1.50 8.05 -8.68
CA SER A 212 0.09 8.15 -8.27
C SER A 212 -0.19 9.32 -7.33
N SER A 213 0.80 9.76 -6.55
CA SER A 213 0.70 10.91 -5.64
C SER A 213 0.43 12.23 -6.34
N PHE A 214 0.97 12.44 -7.55
CA PHE A 214 0.77 13.66 -8.34
C PHE A 214 -0.59 13.69 -9.07
N SER A 215 -1.23 12.55 -9.25
CA SER A 215 -2.50 12.42 -9.98
C SER A 215 -3.73 12.23 -9.07
N MET A 216 -3.61 12.43 -7.75
CA MET A 216 -4.68 12.13 -6.78
C MET A 216 -6.03 12.77 -7.08
N TRP A 217 -6.07 14.02 -7.59
CA TRP A 217 -7.34 14.67 -7.94
C TRP A 217 -8.07 13.95 -9.07
N LYS A 218 -7.32 13.53 -10.10
CA LYS A 218 -7.85 12.76 -11.23
C LYS A 218 -8.29 11.38 -10.78
N GLN A 219 -7.50 10.71 -9.95
CA GLN A 219 -7.87 9.42 -9.37
C GLN A 219 -9.15 9.51 -8.55
N TYR A 220 -9.27 10.54 -7.69
CA TYR A 220 -10.45 10.76 -6.85
C TYR A 220 -11.74 10.89 -7.67
N TYR A 221 -11.68 11.59 -8.82
CA TYR A 221 -12.82 11.78 -9.69
C TYR A 221 -13.16 10.52 -10.51
N ASN A 222 -12.15 9.80 -10.96
CA ASN A 222 -12.32 8.61 -11.80
C ASN A 222 -12.68 7.34 -11.01
N ASN A 223 -12.45 7.32 -9.69
CA ASN A 223 -12.67 6.14 -8.86
C ASN A 223 -13.58 6.44 -7.64
N PRO A 224 -14.75 7.08 -7.83
CA PRO A 224 -15.54 7.58 -6.71
C PRO A 224 -16.13 6.49 -5.81
N LYS A 225 -16.44 5.29 -6.34
CA LYS A 225 -16.96 4.16 -5.54
C LYS A 225 -15.86 3.61 -4.62
N GLY A 226 -14.63 3.42 -5.16
CA GLY A 226 -13.48 2.96 -4.39
C GLY A 226 -13.10 3.95 -3.27
N PHE A 227 -13.09 5.25 -3.59
CA PHE A 227 -12.89 6.28 -2.55
C PHE A 227 -14.02 6.30 -1.53
N ALA A 228 -15.29 6.20 -1.94
CA ALA A 228 -16.42 6.15 -1.02
C ALA A 228 -16.34 4.93 -0.09
N PHE A 229 -16.01 3.76 -0.63
CA PHE A 229 -15.80 2.53 0.14
C PHE A 229 -14.71 2.73 1.19
N PHE A 230 -13.54 3.21 0.76
CA PHE A 230 -12.41 3.43 1.67
C PHE A 230 -12.74 4.44 2.77
N ARG A 231 -13.35 5.59 2.44
CA ARG A 231 -13.80 6.59 3.44
C ARG A 231 -14.83 6.02 4.41
N LYS A 232 -15.76 5.21 3.91
CA LYS A 232 -16.74 4.52 4.77
C LYS A 232 -16.06 3.58 5.76
N SER A 233 -15.03 2.84 5.36
CA SER A 233 -14.26 1.97 6.26
C SER A 233 -13.46 2.77 7.29
N GLU A 234 -12.81 3.89 6.88
CA GLU A 234 -12.06 4.77 7.79
C GLU A 234 -12.92 5.37 8.92
N MET A 235 -14.22 5.63 8.67
CA MET A 235 -15.12 6.18 9.68
C MET A 235 -15.23 5.35 10.96
N LYS A 236 -14.88 4.06 10.92
CA LYS A 236 -14.81 3.20 12.11
C LYS A 236 -13.73 3.68 13.10
N TYR A 237 -12.64 4.18 12.57
CA TYR A 237 -11.40 4.44 13.30
C TYR A 237 -11.15 5.90 13.61
N GLN A 238 -11.96 6.80 13.05
CA GLN A 238 -11.75 8.25 13.16
C GLN A 238 -12.73 8.91 14.11
N HIS A 239 -12.31 10.04 14.70
CA HIS A 239 -13.10 10.84 15.65
C HIS A 239 -12.94 12.34 15.37
N GLY A 240 -13.84 13.16 15.94
CA GLY A 240 -13.76 14.63 15.90
C GLY A 240 -13.67 15.21 14.50
N LEU A 241 -12.78 16.17 14.31
CA LEU A 241 -12.60 16.88 13.03
C LEU A 241 -12.13 15.95 11.89
N GLN A 242 -11.33 14.93 12.19
CA GLN A 242 -10.87 14.00 11.16
C GLN A 242 -12.04 13.17 10.63
N LEU A 243 -12.90 12.66 11.50
CA LEU A 243 -14.13 11.99 11.09
C LEU A 243 -15.01 12.90 10.21
N PHE A 244 -15.15 14.17 10.60
CA PHE A 244 -15.95 15.13 9.81
C PHE A 244 -15.36 15.34 8.41
N LYS A 245 -14.03 15.52 8.28
CA LYS A 245 -13.34 15.59 6.99
C LYS A 245 -13.58 14.35 6.14
N THR A 246 -13.48 13.16 6.74
CA THR A 246 -13.76 11.90 6.05
C THR A 246 -15.19 11.81 5.56
N CYS A 247 -16.17 12.27 6.36
CA CYS A 247 -17.56 12.35 5.92
C CYS A 247 -17.76 13.32 4.74
N ILE A 248 -17.06 14.47 4.71
CA ILE A 248 -17.08 15.41 3.58
C ILE A 248 -16.61 14.73 2.30
N HIS A 249 -15.46 14.04 2.34
CA HIS A 249 -14.93 13.29 1.20
C HIS A 249 -15.85 12.15 0.78
N TYR A 250 -16.43 11.42 1.73
CA TYR A 250 -17.41 10.36 1.46
C TYR A 250 -18.64 10.89 0.72
N VAL A 251 -19.21 12.03 1.17
CA VAL A 251 -20.36 12.68 0.52
C VAL A 251 -19.97 13.07 -0.92
N SER A 252 -18.83 13.74 -1.11
CA SER A 252 -18.38 14.16 -2.44
C SER A 252 -18.23 12.96 -3.40
N SER A 253 -17.58 11.89 -2.96
CA SER A 253 -17.44 10.64 -3.74
C SER A 253 -18.79 9.99 -4.03
N SER A 254 -19.71 10.02 -3.06
CA SER A 254 -21.05 9.47 -3.24
C SER A 254 -21.88 10.26 -4.26
N ILE A 255 -21.71 11.59 -4.35
CA ILE A 255 -22.34 12.43 -5.38
C ILE A 255 -21.77 12.08 -6.75
N ILE A 256 -20.45 11.97 -6.90
CA ILE A 256 -19.79 11.62 -8.17
C ILE A 256 -20.28 10.24 -8.66
N SER A 257 -20.34 9.24 -7.78
CA SER A 257 -20.82 7.89 -8.08
C SER A 257 -22.35 7.76 -8.20
N LYS A 258 -23.09 8.88 -8.02
CA LYS A 258 -24.57 8.93 -8.04
C LYS A 258 -25.23 7.99 -7.02
N ASN A 259 -24.57 7.69 -5.90
CA ASN A 259 -25.13 6.86 -4.84
C ASN A 259 -26.13 7.66 -4.00
N LYS A 260 -27.44 7.42 -4.21
CA LYS A 260 -28.51 8.08 -3.47
C LYS A 260 -28.71 7.56 -2.05
N SER A 261 -28.16 6.39 -1.75
CA SER A 261 -28.29 5.71 -0.45
C SER A 261 -27.17 6.02 0.54
N PHE A 262 -26.24 6.91 0.21
CA PHE A 262 -25.01 7.15 0.95
C PHE A 262 -25.20 7.45 2.44
N VAL A 263 -26.26 8.19 2.81
CA VAL A 263 -26.58 8.48 4.23
C VAL A 263 -27.01 7.20 4.95
N LYS A 264 -27.85 6.38 4.31
CA LYS A 264 -28.32 5.10 4.88
C LYS A 264 -27.16 4.12 5.09
N GLU A 265 -26.22 4.10 4.15
CA GLU A 265 -25.05 3.22 4.13
C GLU A 265 -23.91 3.70 5.04
N SER A 266 -23.93 4.96 5.45
CA SER A 266 -22.89 5.52 6.33
C SER A 266 -22.94 4.90 7.73
N PRO A 267 -21.80 4.47 8.31
CA PRO A 267 -21.72 4.07 9.71
C PRO A 267 -21.87 5.25 10.69
N LYS A 268 -21.76 6.50 10.19
CA LYS A 268 -21.85 7.75 10.99
C LYS A 268 -22.90 8.70 10.40
N LYS A 269 -24.15 8.24 10.35
CA LYS A 269 -25.27 8.91 9.66
C LYS A 269 -25.42 10.39 9.99
N LEU A 270 -25.46 10.76 11.28
CA LEU A 270 -25.62 12.15 11.71
C LEU A 270 -24.46 13.03 11.20
N MET A 271 -23.22 12.57 11.39
CA MET A 271 -22.03 13.30 10.94
C MET A 271 -22.02 13.44 9.41
N THR A 272 -22.46 12.40 8.70
CA THR A 272 -22.57 12.42 7.24
C THR A 272 -23.62 13.45 6.77
N VAL A 273 -24.77 13.54 7.43
CA VAL A 273 -25.78 14.57 7.11
C VAL A 273 -25.23 15.99 7.33
N LEU A 274 -24.54 16.23 8.46
CA LEU A 274 -23.89 17.51 8.73
C LEU A 274 -22.80 17.86 7.71
N ALA A 275 -22.15 16.85 7.13
CA ALA A 275 -21.11 17.01 6.11
C ALA A 275 -21.66 17.29 4.69
N VAL A 276 -22.98 17.12 4.43
CA VAL A 276 -23.55 17.25 3.08
C VAL A 276 -23.22 18.60 2.41
N PRO A 277 -23.46 19.77 3.03
CA PRO A 277 -23.17 21.04 2.35
C PRO A 277 -21.70 21.20 1.98
N PHE A 278 -20.80 20.74 2.82
CA PHE A 278 -19.35 20.78 2.56
C PHE A 278 -18.91 19.76 1.50
N GLY A 279 -19.53 18.57 1.47
CA GLY A 279 -19.30 17.56 0.45
C GLY A 279 -19.77 18.00 -0.93
N ILE A 280 -20.90 18.73 -1.02
CA ILE A 280 -21.35 19.36 -2.27
C ILE A 280 -20.35 20.42 -2.72
N LEU A 281 -19.88 21.28 -1.82
CA LEU A 281 -18.85 22.28 -2.15
C LEU A 281 -17.58 21.62 -2.67
N LEU A 282 -17.09 20.56 -1.99
CA LEU A 282 -15.92 19.81 -2.43
C LEU A 282 -16.13 19.17 -3.81
N TYR A 283 -17.30 18.61 -4.08
CA TYR A 283 -17.67 18.09 -5.40
C TYR A 283 -17.57 19.16 -6.49
N ILE A 284 -18.12 20.37 -6.23
CA ILE A 284 -18.07 21.48 -7.19
C ILE A 284 -16.60 21.89 -7.43
N LEU A 285 -15.80 22.06 -6.38
CA LEU A 285 -14.39 22.43 -6.49
C LEU A 285 -13.58 21.38 -7.28
N ASN A 286 -13.84 20.10 -7.05
CA ASN A 286 -13.17 19.01 -7.79
C ASN A 286 -13.53 19.04 -9.27
N LYS A 287 -14.80 19.31 -9.60
CA LYS A 287 -15.25 19.42 -10.98
C LYS A 287 -14.58 20.58 -11.73
N TYR A 288 -14.35 21.72 -11.06
CA TYR A 288 -13.64 22.87 -11.62
C TYR A 288 -12.14 22.62 -11.85
N LYS A 289 -11.51 21.76 -11.07
CA LYS A 289 -10.06 21.45 -11.21
C LYS A 289 -9.75 20.44 -12.32
N ILE A 290 -10.76 19.71 -12.79
CA ILE A 290 -10.59 18.65 -13.80
C ILE A 290 -10.96 19.15 -15.22
N ASN A 291 -11.78 20.20 -15.30
CA ASN A 291 -12.06 20.91 -16.55
C ASN A 291 -11.05 22.02 -16.78
#